data_448b91487752de87d8e864c33e20cd29
#
_entry.id   448b91487752de87d8e864c33e20cd29
#
_cell.length_a   1.000
_cell.length_b   1.000
_cell.length_c   1.000
_cell.angle_alpha   90.00
_cell.angle_beta   90.00
_cell.angle_gamma   90.00
#
_symmetry.space_group_name_H-M   'P 1'
#
loop_
_entity.id
_entity.type
_entity.pdbx_description
1 polymer ?
#
loop_
_entity_poly.entity_id
_entity_poly.type
_entity_poly.pdbx_seq_one_letter_code
_entity_poly.pdbx_strand_id
1 'polypeptide(L)'
;AVVKPHVTDCIWPDTPPDGVTLDEEKYPDNKGNYLAVAKLVVDWDAGTAGADPTFDQSSCGTAVSNLTSADVLAGLQTNAGSGVEWVAGIGHPTFVWDDNNIPADYTAVDAAIARATALDSSLYTNYSAVEDSINSVDRAKSKAQQTEVDAMAKAIEDAIAALQYKDADYTKVDAAIANAN
;
A
#
# COMPACT_ATOMS: atom_id res chain seq x y z
N ALA A 1 37.17 -4.28 -24.66
CA ALA A 1 36.91 -4.64 -23.26
C ALA A 1 35.42 -4.92 -23.15
N VAL A 2 35.04 -6.15 -22.82
CA VAL A 2 33.65 -6.52 -22.54
C VAL A 2 33.39 -6.12 -21.08
N VAL A 3 32.52 -5.14 -20.89
CA VAL A 3 32.06 -4.78 -19.55
C VAL A 3 31.06 -5.86 -19.12
N LYS A 4 31.44 -6.70 -18.19
CA LYS A 4 30.51 -7.67 -17.56
C LYS A 4 29.59 -6.87 -16.64
N PRO A 5 28.25 -6.86 -16.87
CA PRO A 5 27.35 -6.21 -15.94
C PRO A 5 27.39 -6.98 -14.62
N HIS A 6 27.64 -6.27 -13.53
CA HIS A 6 27.50 -6.78 -12.17
C HIS A 6 26.13 -6.36 -11.66
N VAL A 7 25.33 -7.33 -11.29
CA VAL A 7 24.07 -7.12 -10.56
C VAL A 7 24.27 -7.68 -9.16
N THR A 8 24.32 -6.79 -8.18
CA THR A 8 24.49 -7.15 -6.77
C THR A 8 23.43 -6.45 -5.94
N ASP A 9 23.14 -6.98 -4.76
CA ASP A 9 22.27 -6.36 -3.75
C ASP A 9 20.83 -6.08 -4.25
N CYS A 10 20.34 -6.88 -5.18
CA CYS A 10 18.96 -6.81 -5.64
C CYS A 10 18.01 -7.49 -4.66
N ILE A 11 16.82 -6.94 -4.54
CA ILE A 11 15.71 -7.50 -3.75
C ILE A 11 14.54 -7.74 -4.69
N TRP A 12 13.91 -8.91 -4.58
CA TRP A 12 12.74 -9.28 -5.39
C TRP A 12 11.74 -10.13 -4.57
N PRO A 13 10.44 -10.18 -4.99
CA PRO A 13 9.46 -11.08 -4.37
C PRO A 13 9.86 -12.54 -4.53
N ASP A 14 9.55 -13.38 -3.55
CA ASP A 14 9.78 -14.83 -3.59
C ASP A 14 8.67 -15.60 -4.33
N THR A 15 7.61 -14.92 -4.72
CA THR A 15 6.49 -15.48 -5.47
C THR A 15 6.25 -14.74 -6.79
N PRO A 16 5.85 -15.44 -7.87
CA PRO A 16 5.54 -14.82 -9.15
C PRO A 16 4.31 -13.90 -9.05
N PRO A 17 4.26 -12.80 -9.82
CA PRO A 17 3.03 -12.06 -10.02
C PRO A 17 1.93 -12.92 -10.60
N ASP A 18 0.67 -12.60 -10.33
CA ASP A 18 -0.48 -13.29 -10.87
C ASP A 18 -0.41 -13.38 -12.41
N GLY A 19 -0.61 -14.58 -12.95
CA GLY A 19 -0.59 -14.84 -14.39
C GLY A 19 0.81 -15.14 -14.97
N VAL A 20 1.87 -15.12 -14.17
CA VAL A 20 3.20 -15.56 -14.60
C VAL A 20 3.37 -17.05 -14.34
N THR A 21 3.63 -17.81 -15.40
CA THR A 21 3.94 -19.24 -15.31
C THR A 21 5.42 -19.45 -15.59
N LEU A 22 6.10 -20.18 -14.71
CA LEU A 22 7.48 -20.57 -14.93
C LEU A 22 7.56 -21.77 -15.87
N ASP A 23 8.48 -21.71 -16.81
CA ASP A 23 8.86 -22.87 -17.63
C ASP A 23 9.91 -23.69 -16.87
N GLU A 24 9.45 -24.52 -15.94
CA GLU A 24 10.32 -25.34 -15.10
C GLU A 24 11.06 -26.45 -15.91
N GLU A 25 10.53 -26.83 -17.07
CA GLU A 25 11.17 -27.81 -17.95
C GLU A 25 12.42 -27.19 -18.61
N LYS A 26 12.30 -25.91 -18.99
CA LYS A 26 13.38 -25.16 -19.64
C LYS A 26 14.42 -24.59 -18.68
N TYR A 27 13.98 -24.27 -17.45
CA TYR A 27 14.80 -23.64 -16.42
C TYR A 27 14.64 -24.36 -15.07
N PRO A 28 15.05 -25.65 -14.97
CA PRO A 28 14.80 -26.48 -13.78
C PRO A 28 15.46 -25.94 -12.51
N ASP A 29 16.57 -25.20 -12.66
CA ASP A 29 17.31 -24.62 -11.53
C ASP A 29 16.64 -23.38 -10.94
N ASN A 30 15.60 -22.85 -11.61
CA ASN A 30 14.85 -21.68 -11.18
C ASN A 30 13.58 -22.00 -10.38
N LYS A 31 13.44 -23.22 -9.87
CA LYS A 31 12.32 -23.60 -9.02
C LYS A 31 12.17 -22.65 -7.83
N GLY A 32 11.13 -21.83 -7.86
CA GLY A 32 10.82 -20.87 -6.83
C GLY A 32 11.52 -19.50 -6.94
N ASN A 33 12.37 -19.28 -7.96
CA ASN A 33 13.10 -18.02 -8.15
C ASN A 33 12.85 -17.43 -9.53
N TYR A 34 11.62 -17.31 -9.92
CA TYR A 34 11.20 -16.84 -11.24
C TYR A 34 11.65 -15.41 -11.59
N LEU A 35 11.95 -14.61 -10.59
CA LEU A 35 12.54 -13.28 -10.76
C LEU A 35 14.00 -13.25 -10.38
N ALA A 36 14.65 -14.38 -10.29
CA ALA A 36 16.08 -14.30 -10.25
C ALA A 36 16.50 -13.39 -11.40
N VAL A 37 16.87 -12.16 -11.06
CA VAL A 37 17.73 -11.39 -11.93
C VAL A 37 18.99 -12.23 -11.98
N ALA A 38 18.92 -13.28 -12.76
CA ALA A 38 19.98 -14.22 -12.91
C ALA A 38 21.12 -13.44 -13.51
N LYS A 39 22.23 -13.43 -12.83
CA LYS A 39 23.48 -13.01 -13.43
C LYS A 39 23.71 -13.95 -14.61
N LEU A 40 23.36 -13.49 -15.81
CA LEU A 40 23.73 -14.18 -17.03
C LEU A 40 25.25 -14.09 -17.15
N VAL A 41 25.95 -15.09 -16.69
CA VAL A 41 27.39 -15.21 -16.91
C VAL A 41 27.59 -15.83 -18.29
N VAL A 42 27.67 -14.97 -19.29
CA VAL A 42 28.14 -15.39 -20.60
C VAL A 42 29.67 -15.34 -20.53
N ASP A 43 30.32 -16.47 -20.38
CA ASP A 43 31.78 -16.56 -20.49
C ASP A 43 32.18 -16.59 -21.97
N TRP A 44 32.35 -15.41 -22.55
CA TRP A 44 32.80 -15.24 -23.92
C TRP A 44 34.30 -15.58 -24.12
N ASP A 45 35.10 -15.75 -23.04
CA ASP A 45 36.49 -15.99 -23.10
C ASP A 45 36.84 -17.49 -23.22
N ALA A 46 35.85 -18.38 -22.97
CA ALA A 46 36.08 -19.83 -23.01
C ALA A 46 36.27 -20.41 -24.40
N GLY A 47 36.15 -19.63 -25.45
CA GLY A 47 36.37 -20.07 -26.84
C GLY A 47 35.48 -21.23 -27.31
N THR A 48 34.52 -21.62 -26.52
CA THR A 48 33.55 -22.69 -26.80
C THR A 48 32.25 -22.05 -27.26
N ALA A 49 32.07 -21.99 -28.55
CA ALA A 49 30.77 -21.66 -29.11
C ALA A 49 29.78 -22.71 -28.62
N GLY A 50 28.85 -22.32 -27.74
CA GLY A 50 27.77 -23.17 -27.26
C GLY A 50 27.77 -23.55 -25.77
N ALA A 51 28.59 -22.91 -24.93
CA ALA A 51 28.42 -23.06 -23.49
C ALA A 51 27.07 -22.37 -23.09
N ASP A 52 26.15 -23.15 -22.52
CA ASP A 52 24.92 -22.59 -21.96
C ASP A 52 25.25 -21.56 -20.90
N PRO A 53 24.52 -20.42 -20.85
CA PRO A 53 24.73 -19.42 -19.81
C PRO A 53 24.47 -20.07 -18.45
N THR A 54 25.46 -20.00 -17.55
CA THR A 54 25.27 -20.42 -16.18
C THR A 54 24.71 -19.26 -15.36
N PHE A 55 23.66 -19.55 -14.58
CA PHE A 55 23.06 -18.59 -13.68
C PHE A 55 23.64 -18.78 -12.28
N ASP A 56 24.35 -17.77 -11.78
CA ASP A 56 24.80 -17.75 -10.39
C ASP A 56 23.85 -16.86 -9.57
N GLN A 57 22.93 -17.51 -8.87
CA GLN A 57 21.96 -16.84 -8.01
C GLN A 57 22.57 -16.33 -6.69
N SER A 58 23.69 -16.90 -6.26
CA SER A 58 24.25 -16.61 -4.94
C SER A 58 24.76 -15.19 -4.78
N SER A 59 25.00 -14.48 -5.89
CA SER A 59 25.51 -13.11 -5.91
C SER A 59 24.50 -12.06 -6.38
N CYS A 60 23.26 -12.46 -6.69
CA CYS A 60 22.30 -11.55 -7.35
C CYS A 60 21.40 -10.78 -6.37
N GLY A 61 21.36 -11.19 -5.11
CA GLY A 61 20.51 -10.54 -4.09
C GLY A 61 19.70 -11.53 -3.28
N THR A 62 18.65 -11.06 -2.65
CA THR A 62 17.82 -11.84 -1.70
C THR A 62 16.36 -11.84 -2.12
N ALA A 63 15.77 -13.04 -2.22
CA ALA A 63 14.32 -13.18 -2.36
C ALA A 63 13.64 -12.85 -1.03
N VAL A 64 12.56 -12.09 -1.06
CA VAL A 64 11.79 -11.69 0.12
C VAL A 64 10.31 -11.95 -0.09
N SER A 65 9.64 -12.43 0.95
CA SER A 65 8.19 -12.70 0.94
C SER A 65 7.34 -11.44 0.98
N ASN A 66 7.91 -10.33 1.44
CA ASN A 66 7.20 -9.06 1.58
C ASN A 66 8.10 -7.88 1.24
N LEU A 67 7.85 -7.26 0.09
CA LEU A 67 8.58 -6.08 -0.36
C LEU A 67 8.29 -4.82 0.47
N THR A 68 7.19 -4.77 1.21
CA THR A 68 6.84 -3.61 2.06
C THR A 68 7.42 -3.70 3.46
N SER A 69 8.21 -4.74 3.78
CA SER A 69 8.81 -4.87 5.09
C SER A 69 9.82 -3.75 5.39
N ALA A 70 9.91 -3.36 6.65
CA ALA A 70 10.86 -2.33 7.09
C ALA A 70 12.31 -2.73 6.80
N ASP A 71 12.64 -4.02 6.87
CA ASP A 71 13.99 -4.53 6.62
C ASP A 71 14.39 -4.36 5.14
N VAL A 72 13.44 -4.56 4.21
CA VAL A 72 13.67 -4.31 2.78
C VAL A 72 13.99 -2.83 2.54
N LEU A 73 13.18 -1.93 3.09
CA LEU A 73 13.41 -0.50 2.96
C LEU A 73 14.76 -0.09 3.58
N ALA A 74 15.07 -0.58 4.79
CA ALA A 74 16.34 -0.29 5.46
C ALA A 74 17.54 -0.81 4.66
N GLY A 75 17.43 -2.00 4.07
CA GLY A 75 18.46 -2.55 3.18
C GLY A 75 18.70 -1.68 1.94
N LEU A 76 17.63 -1.22 1.29
CA LEU A 76 17.73 -0.31 0.14
C LEU A 76 18.32 1.04 0.53
N GLN A 77 17.94 1.60 1.68
CA GLN A 77 18.48 2.86 2.19
C GLN A 77 19.97 2.76 2.53
N THR A 78 20.39 1.63 3.11
CA THR A 78 21.80 1.38 3.48
C THR A 78 22.68 1.30 2.25
N ASN A 79 22.18 0.71 1.16
CA ASN A 79 22.94 0.49 -0.08
C ASN A 79 22.67 1.59 -1.13
N ALA A 80 21.88 2.61 -0.80
CA ALA A 80 21.59 3.70 -1.71
C ALA A 80 22.83 4.51 -2.08
N GLY A 81 22.99 4.77 -3.37
CA GLY A 81 24.00 5.71 -3.85
C GLY A 81 23.72 7.14 -3.43
N SER A 82 24.75 8.00 -3.52
CA SER A 82 24.59 9.44 -3.20
C SER A 82 23.48 10.07 -4.03
N GLY A 83 22.54 10.75 -3.35
CA GLY A 83 21.39 11.43 -3.98
C GLY A 83 20.20 10.54 -4.30
N VAL A 84 20.23 9.26 -3.89
CA VAL A 84 19.10 8.34 -3.98
C VAL A 84 18.47 8.19 -2.59
N GLU A 85 17.19 8.52 -2.47
CA GLU A 85 16.42 8.37 -1.24
C GLU A 85 15.25 7.42 -1.47
N TRP A 86 15.28 6.29 -0.74
CA TRP A 86 14.21 5.32 -0.73
C TRP A 86 13.21 5.60 0.39
N VAL A 87 11.94 5.50 0.08
CA VAL A 87 10.83 5.65 1.04
C VAL A 87 9.85 4.49 0.92
N ALA A 88 9.00 4.32 1.91
CA ALA A 88 7.90 3.36 1.84
C ALA A 88 6.95 3.74 0.70
N GLY A 89 6.60 2.78 -0.13
CA GLY A 89 5.68 2.95 -1.24
C GLY A 89 4.49 2.00 -1.15
N ILE A 90 3.56 2.14 -2.11
CA ILE A 90 2.38 1.27 -2.24
C ILE A 90 2.84 -0.05 -2.84
N GLY A 91 2.84 -1.13 -2.03
CA GLY A 91 3.23 -2.48 -2.47
C GLY A 91 4.73 -2.76 -2.52
N HIS A 92 5.58 -1.75 -2.63
CA HIS A 92 7.05 -1.86 -2.62
C HIS A 92 7.70 -0.51 -2.26
N PRO A 93 8.96 -0.47 -1.78
CA PRO A 93 9.69 0.77 -1.61
C PRO A 93 9.80 1.55 -2.92
N THR A 94 9.76 2.86 -2.84
CA THR A 94 9.86 3.76 -3.98
C THR A 94 10.81 4.91 -3.70
N PHE A 95 11.00 5.79 -4.67
CA PHE A 95 11.84 6.98 -4.51
C PHE A 95 11.03 8.15 -3.96
N VAL A 96 11.68 9.01 -3.21
CA VAL A 96 11.07 10.20 -2.58
C VAL A 96 10.35 11.13 -3.55
N TRP A 97 10.71 11.11 -4.83
CA TRP A 97 10.07 11.92 -5.88
C TRP A 97 8.90 11.23 -6.61
N ASP A 98 8.62 9.95 -6.31
CA ASP A 98 7.56 9.19 -6.96
C ASP A 98 6.24 9.33 -6.19
N ASP A 99 5.62 10.49 -6.28
CA ASP A 99 4.36 10.80 -5.60
C ASP A 99 3.20 9.86 -6.02
N ASN A 100 3.32 9.15 -7.14
CA ASN A 100 2.31 8.18 -7.56
C ASN A 100 2.36 6.88 -6.78
N ASN A 101 3.49 6.56 -6.18
CA ASN A 101 3.67 5.32 -5.42
C ASN A 101 3.89 5.55 -3.92
N ILE A 102 4.00 6.79 -3.46
CA ILE A 102 4.00 7.13 -2.04
C ILE A 102 2.54 7.15 -1.55
N PRO A 103 2.19 6.48 -0.42
CA PRO A 103 0.85 6.56 0.13
C PRO A 103 0.44 8.00 0.46
N ALA A 104 -0.83 8.33 0.26
CA ALA A 104 -1.38 9.61 0.71
C ALA A 104 -1.42 9.71 2.25
N ASP A 105 -1.48 10.91 2.77
CA ASP A 105 -1.69 11.18 4.20
C ASP A 105 -3.19 11.16 4.54
N TYR A 106 -3.61 10.20 5.36
CA TYR A 106 -4.99 10.03 5.82
C TYR A 106 -5.25 10.61 7.21
N THR A 107 -4.32 11.36 7.80
CA THR A 107 -4.45 11.89 9.17
C THR A 107 -5.73 12.70 9.35
N ALA A 108 -6.11 13.53 8.38
CA ALA A 108 -7.34 14.31 8.42
C ALA A 108 -8.61 13.43 8.33
N VAL A 109 -8.58 12.40 7.48
CA VAL A 109 -9.68 11.42 7.35
C VAL A 109 -9.86 10.66 8.67
N ASP A 110 -8.76 10.17 9.26
CA ASP A 110 -8.80 9.42 10.51
C ASP A 110 -9.32 10.27 11.67
N ALA A 111 -8.95 11.56 11.72
CA ALA A 111 -9.46 12.49 12.70
C ALA A 111 -10.97 12.76 12.50
N ALA A 112 -11.44 12.88 11.26
CA ALA A 112 -12.86 13.06 10.96
C ALA A 112 -13.67 11.81 11.33
N ILE A 113 -13.17 10.61 11.01
CA ILE A 113 -13.80 9.34 11.40
C ILE A 113 -13.86 9.21 12.93
N ALA A 114 -12.78 9.55 13.65
CA ALA A 114 -12.76 9.49 15.11
C ALA A 114 -13.81 10.44 15.73
N ARG A 115 -13.99 11.63 15.18
CA ARG A 115 -15.06 12.56 15.60
C ARG A 115 -16.45 12.01 15.33
N ALA A 116 -16.68 11.47 14.15
CA ALA A 116 -17.94 10.84 13.78
C ALA A 116 -18.31 9.70 14.73
N THR A 117 -17.37 8.79 14.97
CA THR A 117 -17.60 7.60 15.83
C THR A 117 -17.75 7.91 17.31
N ALA A 118 -17.35 9.10 17.77
CA ALA A 118 -17.58 9.58 19.13
C ALA A 118 -19.00 10.09 19.35
N LEU A 119 -19.80 10.30 18.29
CA LEU A 119 -21.18 10.77 18.38
C LEU A 119 -22.12 9.60 18.70
N ASP A 120 -23.15 9.87 19.51
CA ASP A 120 -24.26 8.93 19.71
C ASP A 120 -25.23 8.99 18.52
N SER A 121 -25.11 8.04 17.60
CA SER A 121 -25.91 7.96 16.39
C SER A 121 -27.41 7.90 16.66
N SER A 122 -27.82 7.42 17.85
CA SER A 122 -29.23 7.29 18.23
C SER A 122 -29.95 8.63 18.38
N LEU A 123 -29.18 9.71 18.58
CA LEU A 123 -29.71 11.07 18.78
C LEU A 123 -30.08 11.80 17.46
N TYR A 124 -29.65 11.28 16.32
CA TYR A 124 -29.78 11.96 15.03
C TYR A 124 -30.76 11.25 14.07
N THR A 125 -31.44 12.02 13.23
CA THR A 125 -32.38 11.48 12.23
C THR A 125 -31.66 11.02 10.95
N ASN A 126 -30.50 11.60 10.64
CA ASN A 126 -29.78 11.47 9.37
C ASN A 126 -28.33 11.00 9.55
N TYR A 127 -28.04 10.24 10.60
CA TYR A 127 -26.67 9.76 10.87
C TYR A 127 -26.16 8.83 9.78
N SER A 128 -27.03 8.16 9.01
CA SER A 128 -26.62 7.30 7.88
C SER A 128 -25.77 8.04 6.84
N ALA A 129 -25.98 9.34 6.65
CA ALA A 129 -25.16 10.14 5.73
C ALA A 129 -23.69 10.22 6.19
N VAL A 130 -23.45 10.20 7.50
CA VAL A 130 -22.10 10.15 8.06
C VAL A 130 -21.48 8.76 7.82
N GLU A 131 -22.25 7.69 8.04
CA GLU A 131 -21.80 6.31 7.78
C GLU A 131 -21.47 6.10 6.31
N ASP A 132 -22.30 6.61 5.40
CA ASP A 132 -22.06 6.53 3.95
C ASP A 132 -20.76 7.26 3.57
N SER A 133 -20.51 8.44 4.14
CA SER A 133 -19.28 9.20 3.90
C SER A 133 -18.05 8.45 4.40
N ILE A 134 -18.12 7.80 5.56
CA ILE A 134 -17.02 6.97 6.10
C ILE A 134 -16.78 5.75 5.21
N ASN A 135 -17.84 5.05 4.81
CA ASN A 135 -17.76 3.85 3.98
C ASN A 135 -17.23 4.13 2.56
N SER A 136 -17.34 5.37 2.09
CA SER A 136 -16.82 5.79 0.79
C SER A 136 -15.32 6.08 0.77
N VAL A 137 -14.63 6.01 1.92
CA VAL A 137 -13.21 6.30 2.01
C VAL A 137 -12.40 5.25 1.27
N ASP A 138 -11.69 5.68 0.23
CA ASP A 138 -10.71 4.87 -0.51
C ASP A 138 -9.31 5.06 0.09
N ARG A 139 -8.75 3.98 0.64
CA ARG A 139 -7.43 3.99 1.29
C ARG A 139 -6.28 3.59 0.36
N ALA A 140 -6.55 3.43 -0.93
CA ALA A 140 -5.54 3.05 -1.92
C ALA A 140 -4.94 4.25 -2.67
N LYS A 141 -5.20 5.47 -2.22
CA LYS A 141 -4.72 6.70 -2.88
C LYS A 141 -3.25 6.94 -2.60
N SER A 142 -2.58 7.47 -3.63
CA SER A 142 -1.19 7.93 -3.53
C SER A 142 -1.11 9.41 -3.16
N LYS A 143 0.08 9.86 -2.81
CA LYS A 143 0.38 11.27 -2.50
C LYS A 143 0.02 12.21 -3.65
N ALA A 144 0.15 11.77 -4.92
CA ALA A 144 -0.30 12.53 -6.07
C ALA A 144 -1.83 12.80 -6.06
N GLN A 145 -2.59 12.00 -5.30
CA GLN A 145 -4.04 12.10 -5.14
C GLN A 145 -4.45 12.69 -3.78
N GLN A 146 -3.55 13.38 -3.07
CA GLN A 146 -3.81 13.92 -1.74
C GLN A 146 -5.05 14.81 -1.70
N THR A 147 -5.30 15.60 -2.75
CA THR A 147 -6.51 16.45 -2.83
C THR A 147 -7.82 15.64 -2.76
N GLU A 148 -7.82 14.41 -3.32
CA GLU A 148 -8.99 13.53 -3.23
C GLU A 148 -9.19 13.01 -1.80
N VAL A 149 -8.09 12.71 -1.09
CA VAL A 149 -8.11 12.29 0.31
C VAL A 149 -8.60 13.42 1.22
N ASP A 150 -8.13 14.65 0.98
CA ASP A 150 -8.59 15.83 1.72
C ASP A 150 -10.10 16.09 1.49
N ALA A 151 -10.59 15.84 0.28
CA ALA A 151 -12.01 15.91 -0.04
C ALA A 151 -12.85 14.86 0.69
N MET A 152 -12.32 13.63 0.91
CA MET A 152 -12.98 12.61 1.72
C MET A 152 -13.11 13.04 3.19
N ALA A 153 -12.04 13.60 3.77
CA ALA A 153 -12.08 14.15 5.12
C ALA A 153 -13.16 15.24 5.24
N LYS A 154 -13.16 16.16 4.27
CA LYS A 154 -14.16 17.21 4.22
C LYS A 154 -15.58 16.68 4.09
N ALA A 155 -15.82 15.65 3.29
CA ALA A 155 -17.16 15.07 3.13
C ALA A 155 -17.70 14.49 4.45
N ILE A 156 -16.85 13.83 5.25
CA ILE A 156 -17.21 13.35 6.59
C ILE A 156 -17.56 14.52 7.51
N GLU A 157 -16.73 15.58 7.51
CA GLU A 157 -16.98 16.78 8.32
C GLU A 157 -18.27 17.49 7.94
N ASP A 158 -18.53 17.64 6.64
CA ASP A 158 -19.76 18.25 6.14
C ASP A 158 -20.99 17.41 6.54
N ALA A 159 -20.88 16.07 6.50
CA ALA A 159 -21.95 15.18 6.94
C ALA A 159 -22.21 15.31 8.46
N ILE A 160 -21.14 15.42 9.27
CA ILE A 160 -21.27 15.67 10.72
C ILE A 160 -21.95 17.02 10.97
N ALA A 161 -21.55 18.07 10.25
CA ALA A 161 -22.10 19.41 10.40
C ALA A 161 -23.58 19.49 9.98
N ALA A 162 -24.05 18.61 9.09
CA ALA A 162 -25.42 18.53 8.63
C ALA A 162 -26.32 17.65 9.51
N LEU A 163 -25.82 17.12 10.63
CA LEU A 163 -26.61 16.28 11.52
C LEU A 163 -27.78 17.01 12.16
N GLN A 164 -28.93 16.34 12.19
CA GLN A 164 -30.16 16.84 12.77
C GLN A 164 -30.58 15.96 13.95
N TYR A 165 -30.84 16.60 15.10
CA TYR A 165 -31.33 15.89 16.26
C TYR A 165 -32.78 15.38 16.02
N LYS A 166 -33.07 14.23 16.60
CA LYS A 166 -34.42 13.72 16.72
C LYS A 166 -35.23 14.64 17.64
N ASP A 167 -36.52 14.77 17.38
CA ASP A 167 -37.42 15.46 18.26
C ASP A 167 -37.47 14.74 19.64
N ALA A 168 -37.63 15.52 20.68
CA ALA A 168 -37.79 14.97 22.04
C ALA A 168 -39.07 14.12 22.13
N ASP A 169 -38.95 12.94 22.73
CA ASP A 169 -40.10 12.07 23.02
C ASP A 169 -40.79 12.52 24.33
N TYR A 170 -41.95 13.12 24.21
CA TYR A 170 -42.77 13.58 25.32
C TYR A 170 -43.81 12.56 25.76
N THR A 171 -43.86 11.36 25.18
CA THR A 171 -44.89 10.35 25.48
C THR A 171 -45.06 10.06 26.96
N LYS A 172 -43.95 9.96 27.69
CA LYS A 172 -43.99 9.73 29.15
C LYS A 172 -44.48 10.96 29.93
N VAL A 173 -44.15 12.14 29.47
CA VAL A 173 -44.58 13.40 30.10
C VAL A 173 -46.07 13.56 29.90
N ASP A 174 -46.54 13.34 28.65
CA ASP A 174 -47.96 13.45 28.30
C ASP A 174 -48.82 12.40 29.08
N ALA A 175 -48.30 11.18 29.21
CA ALA A 175 -48.97 10.14 30.04
C ALA A 175 -49.04 10.54 31.51
N ALA A 176 -47.99 11.14 32.07
CA ALA A 176 -47.96 11.60 33.45
C ALA A 176 -48.97 12.76 33.66
N ILE A 177 -49.06 13.70 32.72
CA ILE A 177 -50.01 14.80 32.75
C ILE A 177 -51.44 14.24 32.70
N ALA A 178 -51.73 13.27 31.82
CA ALA A 178 -53.05 12.65 31.69
C ALA A 178 -53.46 11.92 32.96
N ASN A 179 -52.53 11.31 33.68
CA ASN A 179 -52.82 10.64 34.96
C ASN A 179 -52.98 11.60 36.16
N ALA A 180 -52.55 12.86 36.02
CA ALA A 180 -52.66 13.84 37.10
C ALA A 180 -53.95 14.69 37.02
N ASN A 181 -54.69 14.61 35.91
CA ASN A 181 -56.00 15.27 35.71
C ASN A 181 -57.15 14.30 35.89
#